data_023cbcf33046e68bc6fd0a13b478da7c
#
_entry.id   023cbcf33046e68bc6fd0a13b478da7c
#
_cell.length_a   1.000
_cell.length_b   1.000
_cell.length_c   1.000
_cell.angle_alpha   90.00
_cell.angle_beta   90.00
_cell.angle_gamma   90.00
#
_symmetry.space_group_name_H-M   'P 1'
#
loop_
_entity.id
_entity.type
_entity.pdbx_description
1 polymer ?
#
loop_
_entity_poly.entity_id
_entity_poly.type
_entity_poly.pdbx_seq_one_letter_code
_entity_poly.pdbx_strand_id
1 'polypeptide(L)'
;MYLNTEFESFSALINKCWAQHEQDPQYVASLLETVLSNESESHHLDAAMGCFVHTCVAHLREAQRAQRLFDLHDGVFDTSTMSIWRGVLVYFADPERLPSYLASRSNDEQALIRGRIANELVALAQMEEAILWLQQAASFAAPSQVVLHRILAIASNNLACQLEEQAQRTEQEKHAMLWAARQALDSWKIAGGWKEEERAEYRFAKSYLAAGDASSALSHATRCLNICQREKDDFELFYAYELLAHVYYNLAEERKHGLDSELVQYCEYRWM
;
A
#
# COMPACT_ATOMS: atom_id res chain seq x y z
N MET A 1 32.56 6.66 5.68
CA MET A 1 33.07 5.29 5.54
C MET A 1 32.63 4.47 6.75
N TYR A 2 31.31 4.16 6.83
CA TYR A 2 30.69 3.41 7.91
C TYR A 2 29.79 2.29 7.38
N LEU A 3 30.06 1.72 6.20
CA LEU A 3 29.64 0.38 5.90
C LEU A 3 30.50 -0.51 6.77
N ASN A 4 30.02 -0.81 7.96
CA ASN A 4 30.60 -1.85 8.79
C ASN A 4 30.64 -3.12 7.95
N THR A 5 31.64 -3.96 8.18
CA THR A 5 31.94 -5.24 7.49
C THR A 5 30.76 -6.21 7.36
N GLU A 6 29.53 -5.81 7.73
CA GLU A 6 28.30 -6.60 7.77
C GLU A 6 27.42 -6.48 6.50
N PHE A 7 27.62 -5.44 5.67
CA PHE A 7 26.80 -5.21 4.48
C PHE A 7 27.64 -5.02 3.22
N GLU A 8 27.30 -5.77 2.17
CA GLU A 8 27.98 -5.71 0.87
C GLU A 8 27.72 -4.40 0.11
N SER A 9 26.58 -3.74 0.38
CA SER A 9 26.18 -2.49 -0.24
C SER A 9 25.13 -1.74 0.60
N PHE A 10 24.94 -0.44 0.31
CA PHE A 10 23.88 0.36 0.94
C PHE A 10 22.47 -0.21 0.63
N SER A 11 22.26 -0.67 -0.60
CA SER A 11 20.99 -1.30 -0.97
C SER A 11 20.73 -2.58 -0.17
N ALA A 12 21.74 -3.39 0.10
CA ALA A 12 21.61 -4.59 0.93
C ALA A 12 21.23 -4.22 2.37
N LEU A 13 21.83 -3.16 2.93
CA LEU A 13 21.46 -2.62 4.24
C LEU A 13 19.99 -2.21 4.28
N ILE A 14 19.52 -1.40 3.33
CA ILE A 14 18.14 -0.92 3.30
C ILE A 14 17.15 -2.08 3.11
N ASN A 15 17.46 -3.04 2.24
CA ASN A 15 16.62 -4.23 2.06
C ASN A 15 16.52 -5.05 3.35
N LYS A 16 17.60 -5.20 4.11
CA LYS A 16 17.58 -5.85 5.42
C LYS A 16 16.76 -5.07 6.43
N CYS A 17 16.86 -3.73 6.46
CA CYS A 17 16.02 -2.89 7.31
C CYS A 17 14.53 -3.11 7.01
N TRP A 18 14.13 -3.07 5.73
CA TRP A 18 12.77 -3.36 5.33
C TRP A 18 12.30 -4.78 5.67
N ALA A 19 13.20 -5.78 5.62
CA ALA A 19 12.84 -7.15 6.00
C ALA A 19 12.66 -7.33 7.53
N GLN A 20 13.25 -6.44 8.35
CA GLN A 20 13.29 -6.58 9.81
C GLN A 20 12.46 -5.54 10.58
N HIS A 21 11.96 -4.49 9.92
CA HIS A 21 11.35 -3.33 10.58
C HIS A 21 10.07 -3.67 11.39
N GLU A 22 9.36 -4.73 11.05
CA GLU A 22 8.21 -5.21 11.81
C GLU A 22 8.62 -6.09 13.00
N GLN A 23 9.68 -6.88 12.84
CA GLN A 23 10.12 -7.85 13.85
C GLN A 23 10.98 -7.20 14.94
N ASP A 24 11.86 -6.26 14.56
CA ASP A 24 12.71 -5.52 15.48
C ASP A 24 12.80 -4.03 15.09
N PRO A 25 11.69 -3.28 15.24
CA PRO A 25 11.64 -1.88 14.85
C PRO A 25 12.64 -1.01 15.62
N GLN A 26 12.95 -1.36 16.87
CA GLN A 26 13.88 -0.60 17.69
C GLN A 26 15.32 -0.69 17.18
N TYR A 27 15.75 -1.90 16.81
CA TYR A 27 17.07 -2.11 16.18
C TYR A 27 17.14 -1.36 14.84
N VAL A 28 16.14 -1.53 13.98
CA VAL A 28 16.11 -0.89 12.66
C VAL A 28 16.14 0.64 12.77
N ALA A 29 15.33 1.23 13.66
CA ALA A 29 15.34 2.67 13.87
C ALA A 29 16.72 3.17 14.35
N SER A 30 17.35 2.49 15.32
CA SER A 30 18.66 2.88 15.86
C SER A 30 19.78 2.75 14.82
N LEU A 31 19.72 1.70 14.00
CA LEU A 31 20.67 1.52 12.88
C LEU A 31 20.52 2.65 11.85
N LEU A 32 19.28 2.95 11.44
CA LEU A 32 19.01 4.01 10.46
C LEU A 32 19.31 5.41 10.99
N GLU A 33 19.13 5.69 12.28
CA GLU A 33 19.60 6.95 12.90
C GLU A 33 21.11 7.10 12.74
N THR A 34 21.87 6.03 12.98
CA THR A 34 23.33 6.05 12.82
C THR A 34 23.72 6.28 11.36
N VAL A 35 23.03 5.60 10.43
CA VAL A 35 23.27 5.75 8.98
C VAL A 35 22.96 7.18 8.55
N LEU A 36 21.78 7.71 8.86
CA LEU A 36 21.33 9.05 8.47
C LEU A 36 22.22 10.16 9.05
N SER A 37 22.77 9.96 10.25
CA SER A 37 23.69 10.90 10.88
C SER A 37 25.08 10.98 10.22
N ASN A 38 25.46 9.97 9.42
CA ASN A 38 26.81 9.86 8.84
C ASN A 38 26.83 9.80 7.31
N GLU A 39 25.66 9.64 6.66
CA GLU A 39 25.55 9.56 5.21
C GLU A 39 25.42 10.95 4.58
N SER A 40 26.02 11.13 3.42
CA SER A 40 26.00 12.41 2.68
C SER A 40 25.45 12.28 1.26
N GLU A 41 25.28 11.06 0.75
CA GLU A 41 24.77 10.85 -0.60
C GLU A 41 23.24 10.95 -0.61
N SER A 42 22.69 11.89 -1.38
CA SER A 42 21.27 12.24 -1.35
C SER A 42 20.33 11.08 -1.65
N HIS A 43 20.69 10.17 -2.58
CA HIS A 43 19.87 9.01 -2.91
C HIS A 43 19.88 7.93 -1.82
N HIS A 44 20.95 7.81 -1.06
CA HIS A 44 21.02 6.96 0.12
C HIS A 44 20.15 7.53 1.25
N LEU A 45 20.22 8.84 1.47
CA LEU A 45 19.43 9.52 2.49
C LEU A 45 17.92 9.32 2.26
N ASP A 46 17.45 9.42 1.00
CA ASP A 46 16.03 9.22 0.69
C ASP A 46 15.56 7.79 1.03
N ALA A 47 16.31 6.78 0.59
CA ALA A 47 15.97 5.38 0.86
C ALA A 47 15.97 5.05 2.36
N ALA A 48 16.99 5.53 3.09
CA ALA A 48 17.10 5.35 4.53
C ALA A 48 15.98 6.09 5.29
N MET A 49 15.69 7.33 4.88
CA MET A 49 14.67 8.16 5.51
C MET A 49 13.28 7.54 5.36
N GLY A 50 12.97 6.97 4.19
CA GLY A 50 11.70 6.28 3.98
C GLY A 50 11.48 5.14 4.98
N CYS A 51 12.46 4.28 5.13
CA CYS A 51 12.39 3.17 6.09
C CYS A 51 12.38 3.67 7.54
N PHE A 52 13.18 4.69 7.87
CA PHE A 52 13.26 5.25 9.21
C PHE A 52 11.96 5.90 9.67
N VAL A 53 11.37 6.77 8.84
CA VAL A 53 10.08 7.42 9.16
C VAL A 53 8.99 6.38 9.32
N HIS A 54 8.89 5.41 8.39
CA HIS A 54 7.91 4.33 8.49
C HIS A 54 8.09 3.54 9.80
N THR A 55 9.31 3.13 10.11
CA THR A 55 9.60 2.38 11.36
C THR A 55 9.21 3.19 12.59
N CYS A 56 9.58 4.47 12.66
CA CYS A 56 9.26 5.34 13.79
C CYS A 56 7.76 5.61 13.92
N VAL A 57 7.07 5.88 12.81
CA VAL A 57 5.64 6.24 12.81
C VAL A 57 4.77 5.00 12.98
N ALA A 58 4.93 4.01 12.09
CA ALA A 58 4.02 2.88 12.02
C ALA A 58 4.23 1.84 13.13
N HIS A 59 5.48 1.53 13.46
CA HIS A 59 5.80 0.44 14.39
C HIS A 59 6.14 0.90 15.81
N LEU A 60 6.89 2.01 15.96
CA LEU A 60 7.29 2.51 17.28
C LEU A 60 6.31 3.52 17.88
N ARG A 61 5.46 4.16 17.07
CA ARG A 61 4.61 5.29 17.50
C ARG A 61 5.42 6.48 18.03
N GLU A 62 6.63 6.67 17.51
CA GLU A 62 7.62 7.66 17.95
C GLU A 62 7.92 8.70 16.85
N ALA A 63 6.89 9.33 16.27
CA ALA A 63 7.07 10.36 15.22
C ALA A 63 8.04 11.47 15.65
N GLN A 64 8.02 11.85 16.93
CA GLN A 64 8.94 12.84 17.50
C GLN A 64 10.41 12.40 17.46
N ARG A 65 10.69 11.09 17.45
CA ARG A 65 12.05 10.57 17.28
C ARG A 65 12.60 10.91 15.90
N ALA A 66 11.80 10.65 14.86
CA ALA A 66 12.17 11.01 13.51
C ALA A 66 12.24 12.54 13.32
N GLN A 67 11.31 13.30 13.92
CA GLN A 67 11.33 14.76 13.87
C GLN A 67 12.61 15.34 14.47
N ARG A 68 13.09 14.83 15.61
CA ARG A 68 14.36 15.29 16.20
C ARG A 68 15.56 15.07 15.27
N LEU A 69 15.60 13.97 14.54
CA LEU A 69 16.67 13.73 13.55
C LEU A 69 16.64 14.78 12.43
N PHE A 70 15.44 15.11 11.92
CA PHE A 70 15.29 16.17 10.94
C PHE A 70 15.77 17.54 11.46
N ASP A 71 15.41 17.88 12.70
CA ASP A 71 15.78 19.15 13.32
C ASP A 71 17.29 19.26 13.57
N LEU A 72 17.96 18.15 13.89
CA LEU A 72 19.42 18.11 14.07
C LEU A 72 20.20 18.28 12.75
N HIS A 73 19.59 17.92 11.64
CA HIS A 73 20.19 17.97 10.29
C HIS A 73 19.53 19.02 9.39
N ASP A 74 18.99 20.09 9.99
CA ASP A 74 18.39 21.21 9.26
C ASP A 74 19.43 21.81 8.29
N GLY A 75 19.03 21.95 7.01
CA GLY A 75 19.93 22.38 5.94
C GLY A 75 20.77 21.29 5.27
N VAL A 76 20.98 20.12 5.89
CA VAL A 76 21.61 18.96 5.27
C VAL A 76 20.59 18.18 4.45
N PHE A 77 19.37 18.09 4.95
CA PHE A 77 18.25 17.38 4.32
C PHE A 77 17.36 18.32 3.46
N ASP A 78 17.92 19.37 2.89
CA ASP A 78 17.16 20.33 2.07
C ASP A 78 17.04 19.87 0.60
N THR A 79 16.43 18.71 0.41
CA THR A 79 16.03 18.20 -0.90
C THR A 79 14.50 18.17 -1.00
N SER A 80 13.95 18.14 -2.22
CA SER A 80 12.51 18.02 -2.43
C SER A 80 11.92 16.78 -1.74
N THR A 81 12.64 15.66 -1.76
CA THR A 81 12.21 14.41 -1.11
C THR A 81 12.20 14.56 0.42
N MET A 82 13.20 15.22 0.98
CA MET A 82 13.23 15.46 2.43
C MET A 82 12.11 16.40 2.86
N SER A 83 11.72 17.37 2.04
CA SER A 83 10.56 18.23 2.32
C SER A 83 9.26 17.42 2.39
N ILE A 84 9.13 16.37 1.58
CA ILE A 84 7.96 15.48 1.62
C ILE A 84 7.92 14.69 2.93
N TRP A 85 9.03 14.08 3.33
CA TRP A 85 9.10 13.35 4.61
C TRP A 85 8.89 14.27 5.82
N ARG A 86 9.40 15.49 5.77
CA ARG A 86 9.09 16.52 6.81
C ARG A 86 7.59 16.79 6.89
N GLY A 87 6.88 16.87 5.76
CA GLY A 87 5.42 17.01 5.73
C GLY A 87 4.69 15.84 6.39
N VAL A 88 5.15 14.60 6.16
CA VAL A 88 4.63 13.41 6.86
C VAL A 88 4.83 13.54 8.37
N LEU A 89 6.04 13.90 8.80
CA LEU A 89 6.33 14.05 10.24
C LEU A 89 5.56 15.17 10.88
N VAL A 90 5.34 16.29 10.19
CA VAL A 90 4.48 17.40 10.68
C VAL A 90 3.08 16.88 10.97
N TYR A 91 2.51 16.01 10.09
CA TYR A 91 1.18 15.43 10.36
C TYR A 91 1.15 14.60 11.65
N PHE A 92 2.16 13.74 11.88
CA PHE A 92 2.15 12.84 13.03
C PHE A 92 2.71 13.44 14.33
N ALA A 93 3.56 14.45 14.26
CA ALA A 93 4.21 15.07 15.43
C ALA A 93 3.57 16.40 15.86
N ASP A 94 3.05 17.18 14.91
CA ASP A 94 2.47 18.53 15.13
C ASP A 94 1.39 18.83 14.07
N PRO A 95 0.23 18.13 14.11
CA PRO A 95 -0.79 18.18 13.06
C PRO A 95 -1.38 19.58 12.84
N GLU A 96 -1.35 20.46 13.83
CA GLU A 96 -1.87 21.83 13.72
C GLU A 96 -1.06 22.66 12.70
N ARG A 97 0.21 22.33 12.49
CA ARG A 97 1.08 23.00 11.51
C ARG A 97 0.89 22.49 10.08
N LEU A 98 0.26 21.33 9.87
CA LEU A 98 0.16 20.72 8.54
C LEU A 98 -0.52 21.64 7.50
N PRO A 99 -1.64 22.33 7.78
CA PRO A 99 -2.26 23.19 6.78
C PRO A 99 -1.33 24.28 6.24
N SER A 100 -0.58 24.94 7.13
CA SER A 100 0.38 25.98 6.75
C SER A 100 1.59 25.39 6.02
N TYR A 101 2.03 24.19 6.42
CA TYR A 101 3.11 23.47 5.74
C TYR A 101 2.71 23.11 4.30
N LEU A 102 1.55 22.50 4.11
CA LEU A 102 1.04 22.15 2.79
C LEU A 102 0.85 23.37 1.89
N ALA A 103 0.31 24.47 2.43
CA ALA A 103 0.10 25.70 1.67
C ALA A 103 1.40 26.31 1.09
N SER A 104 2.56 25.99 1.67
CA SER A 104 3.88 26.40 1.18
C SER A 104 4.49 25.45 0.14
N ARG A 105 3.79 24.37 -0.24
CA ARG A 105 4.27 23.31 -1.15
C ARG A 105 3.54 23.39 -2.50
N SER A 106 4.21 22.94 -3.55
CA SER A 106 3.57 22.74 -4.83
C SER A 106 2.46 21.67 -4.76
N ASN A 107 1.54 21.65 -5.71
CA ASN A 107 0.48 20.65 -5.76
C ASN A 107 1.05 19.22 -5.83
N ASP A 108 2.15 19.01 -6.54
CA ASP A 108 2.81 17.71 -6.65
C ASP A 108 3.39 17.26 -5.31
N GLU A 109 4.10 18.14 -4.59
CA GLU A 109 4.60 17.83 -3.25
C GLU A 109 3.47 17.56 -2.27
N GLN A 110 2.40 18.36 -2.32
CA GLN A 110 1.21 18.13 -1.48
C GLN A 110 0.59 16.77 -1.73
N ALA A 111 0.49 16.34 -2.99
CA ALA A 111 -0.03 15.01 -3.35
C ALA A 111 0.86 13.88 -2.83
N LEU A 112 2.18 14.01 -2.97
CA LEU A 112 3.15 13.06 -2.44
C LEU A 112 3.09 12.95 -0.92
N ILE A 113 3.00 14.08 -0.21
CA ILE A 113 2.85 14.12 1.26
C ILE A 113 1.56 13.39 1.66
N ARG A 114 0.42 13.70 1.03
CA ARG A 114 -0.87 13.06 1.33
C ARG A 114 -0.83 11.55 1.10
N GLY A 115 -0.25 11.11 -0.03
CA GLY A 115 -0.12 9.69 -0.32
C GLY A 115 0.75 8.93 0.69
N ARG A 116 1.84 9.54 1.17
CA ARG A 116 2.69 8.95 2.20
C ARG A 116 2.02 8.97 3.58
N ILE A 117 1.34 10.05 3.97
CA ILE A 117 0.52 10.07 5.20
C ILE A 117 -0.49 8.92 5.17
N ALA A 118 -1.19 8.72 4.06
CA ALA A 118 -2.15 7.64 3.91
C ALA A 118 -1.50 6.26 4.07
N ASN A 119 -0.30 6.04 3.52
CA ASN A 119 0.43 4.79 3.69
C ASN A 119 0.74 4.50 5.17
N GLU A 120 1.19 5.51 5.92
CA GLU A 120 1.45 5.35 7.35
C GLU A 120 0.16 5.11 8.14
N LEU A 121 -0.94 5.76 7.78
CA LEU A 121 -2.25 5.56 8.40
C LEU A 121 -2.79 4.13 8.15
N VAL A 122 -2.56 3.58 6.96
CA VAL A 122 -2.87 2.17 6.67
C VAL A 122 -2.09 1.26 7.61
N ALA A 123 -0.77 1.46 7.73
CA ALA A 123 0.07 0.67 8.64
C ALA A 123 -0.34 0.82 10.12
N LEU A 124 -0.93 1.97 10.48
CA LEU A 124 -1.49 2.25 11.80
C LEU A 124 -2.90 1.67 12.01
N ALA A 125 -3.49 1.01 11.01
CA ALA A 125 -4.87 0.53 10.99
C ALA A 125 -5.93 1.66 11.16
N GLN A 126 -5.60 2.89 10.75
CA GLN A 126 -6.50 4.06 10.76
C GLN A 126 -7.17 4.20 9.39
N MET A 127 -8.02 3.22 9.03
CA MET A 127 -8.53 3.01 7.67
C MET A 127 -9.37 4.16 7.14
N GLU A 128 -10.31 4.70 7.94
CA GLU A 128 -11.19 5.80 7.51
C GLU A 128 -10.39 7.03 7.09
N GLU A 129 -9.41 7.39 7.90
CA GLU A 129 -8.56 8.54 7.63
C GLU A 129 -7.60 8.28 6.45
N ALA A 130 -7.04 7.06 6.36
CA ALA A 130 -6.21 6.64 5.25
C ALA A 130 -6.95 6.77 3.91
N ILE A 131 -8.22 6.35 3.85
CA ILE A 131 -9.06 6.46 2.66
C ILE A 131 -9.19 7.93 2.21
N LEU A 132 -9.48 8.84 3.13
CA LEU A 132 -9.63 10.27 2.83
C LEU A 132 -8.32 10.86 2.26
N TRP A 133 -7.18 10.55 2.87
CA TRP A 133 -5.88 11.03 2.40
C TRP A 133 -5.49 10.42 1.05
N LEU A 134 -5.78 9.13 0.81
CA LEU A 134 -5.56 8.48 -0.48
C LEU A 134 -6.40 9.10 -1.59
N GLN A 135 -7.68 9.34 -1.33
CA GLN A 135 -8.58 9.97 -2.30
C GLN A 135 -8.12 11.39 -2.66
N GLN A 136 -7.70 12.17 -1.67
CA GLN A 136 -7.11 13.49 -1.92
C GLN A 136 -5.84 13.40 -2.75
N ALA A 137 -4.91 12.49 -2.42
CA ALA A 137 -3.68 12.31 -3.20
C ALA A 137 -3.98 11.88 -4.64
N ALA A 138 -4.90 10.92 -4.83
CA ALA A 138 -5.31 10.42 -6.15
C ALA A 138 -5.94 11.50 -7.03
N SER A 139 -6.63 12.50 -6.44
CA SER A 139 -7.23 13.60 -7.21
C SER A 139 -6.21 14.51 -7.92
N PHE A 140 -4.94 14.45 -7.53
CA PHE A 140 -3.83 15.19 -8.17
C PHE A 140 -3.02 14.31 -9.15
N ALA A 141 -3.31 13.01 -9.23
CA ALA A 141 -2.46 12.07 -9.98
C ALA A 141 -2.62 12.23 -11.49
N ALA A 142 -1.62 12.87 -12.10
CA ALA A 142 -1.48 12.88 -13.56
C ALA A 142 -0.63 11.69 -14.03
N PRO A 143 -0.85 11.13 -15.23
CA PRO A 143 -0.10 9.95 -15.73
C PRO A 143 1.43 10.12 -15.76
N SER A 144 1.93 11.35 -15.81
CA SER A 144 3.36 11.66 -15.78
C SER A 144 3.99 11.55 -14.39
N GLN A 145 3.18 11.49 -13.32
CA GLN A 145 3.65 11.50 -11.93
C GLN A 145 3.92 10.07 -11.42
N VAL A 146 4.88 9.38 -12.03
CA VAL A 146 5.20 7.97 -11.75
C VAL A 146 5.46 7.71 -10.25
N VAL A 147 6.15 8.62 -9.56
CA VAL A 147 6.43 8.49 -8.12
C VAL A 147 5.13 8.51 -7.30
N LEU A 148 4.21 9.41 -7.63
CA LEU A 148 2.90 9.47 -6.94
C LEU A 148 2.10 8.20 -7.20
N HIS A 149 2.05 7.73 -8.46
CA HIS A 149 1.37 6.47 -8.78
C HIS A 149 1.96 5.28 -8.03
N ARG A 150 3.29 5.22 -7.86
CA ARG A 150 3.91 4.16 -7.05
C ARG A 150 3.48 4.22 -5.58
N ILE A 151 3.40 5.41 -4.98
CA ILE A 151 2.92 5.60 -3.60
C ILE A 151 1.45 5.19 -3.49
N LEU A 152 0.60 5.66 -4.40
CA LEU A 152 -0.82 5.31 -4.43
C LEU A 152 -1.03 3.81 -4.61
N ALA A 153 -0.25 3.16 -5.47
CA ALA A 153 -0.35 1.73 -5.71
C ALA A 153 -0.04 0.91 -4.45
N ILE A 154 1.06 1.24 -3.76
CA ILE A 154 1.47 0.55 -2.53
C ILE A 154 0.44 0.76 -1.42
N ALA A 155 0.10 2.02 -1.12
CA ALA A 155 -0.82 2.34 -0.03
C ALA A 155 -2.23 1.79 -0.27
N SER A 156 -2.72 1.87 -1.50
CA SER A 156 -4.03 1.32 -1.87
C SER A 156 -4.05 -0.21 -1.84
N ASN A 157 -2.98 -0.88 -2.30
CA ASN A 157 -2.88 -2.34 -2.18
C ASN A 157 -2.90 -2.79 -0.72
N ASN A 158 -2.15 -2.10 0.15
CA ASN A 158 -2.10 -2.42 1.58
C ASN A 158 -3.46 -2.17 2.25
N LEU A 159 -4.15 -1.09 1.91
CA LEU A 159 -5.50 -0.81 2.38
C LEU A 159 -6.49 -1.91 1.95
N ALA A 160 -6.47 -2.30 0.68
CA ALA A 160 -7.33 -3.37 0.18
C ALA A 160 -7.05 -4.69 0.91
N CYS A 161 -5.77 -5.04 1.14
CA CYS A 161 -5.34 -6.22 1.87
C CYS A 161 -5.89 -6.24 3.30
N GLN A 162 -5.72 -5.17 4.05
CA GLN A 162 -6.18 -5.09 5.44
C GLN A 162 -7.72 -5.13 5.55
N LEU A 163 -8.43 -4.48 4.63
CA LEU A 163 -9.89 -4.57 4.57
C LEU A 163 -10.36 -5.99 4.17
N GLU A 164 -9.60 -6.68 3.32
CA GLU A 164 -9.88 -8.08 2.92
C GLU A 164 -9.71 -9.06 4.09
N GLU A 165 -8.76 -8.83 4.99
CA GLU A 165 -8.47 -9.68 6.15
C GLU A 165 -9.50 -9.54 7.29
N GLN A 166 -10.33 -8.50 7.28
CA GLN A 166 -11.38 -8.35 8.28
C GLN A 166 -12.42 -9.48 8.18
N ALA A 167 -12.78 -10.08 9.31
CA ALA A 167 -13.77 -11.15 9.36
C ALA A 167 -15.18 -10.68 8.94
N GLN A 168 -15.50 -9.43 9.25
CA GLN A 168 -16.76 -8.78 8.88
C GLN A 168 -16.47 -7.38 8.35
N ARG A 169 -17.20 -6.97 7.32
CA ARG A 169 -17.09 -5.66 6.68
C ARG A 169 -18.48 -5.06 6.49
N THR A 170 -18.59 -3.78 6.77
CA THR A 170 -19.75 -2.97 6.36
C THR A 170 -19.75 -2.80 4.85
N GLU A 171 -20.89 -2.40 4.27
CA GLU A 171 -20.95 -2.10 2.83
C GLU A 171 -20.01 -0.95 2.44
N GLN A 172 -19.81 0.01 3.33
CA GLN A 172 -18.86 1.10 3.11
C GLN A 172 -17.42 0.60 3.03
N GLU A 173 -17.03 -0.33 3.91
CA GLU A 173 -15.70 -0.95 3.88
C GLU A 173 -15.50 -1.84 2.66
N LYS A 174 -16.53 -2.57 2.20
CA LYS A 174 -16.48 -3.31 0.94
C LYS A 174 -16.24 -2.38 -0.25
N HIS A 175 -16.96 -1.28 -0.33
CA HIS A 175 -16.76 -0.28 -1.39
C HIS A 175 -15.35 0.33 -1.33
N ALA A 176 -14.86 0.66 -0.13
CA ALA A 176 -13.51 1.18 0.05
C ALA A 176 -12.43 0.17 -0.36
N MET A 177 -12.60 -1.11 -0.01
CA MET A 177 -11.71 -2.21 -0.42
C MET A 177 -11.64 -2.33 -1.94
N LEU A 178 -12.78 -2.37 -2.62
CA LEU A 178 -12.83 -2.48 -4.08
C LEU A 178 -12.27 -1.22 -4.77
N TRP A 179 -12.56 -0.04 -4.22
CA TRP A 179 -11.96 1.21 -4.71
C TRP A 179 -10.43 1.18 -4.57
N ALA A 180 -9.92 0.75 -3.41
CA ALA A 180 -8.50 0.67 -3.15
C ALA A 180 -7.80 -0.35 -4.09
N ALA A 181 -8.38 -1.53 -4.27
CA ALA A 181 -7.85 -2.53 -5.21
C ALA A 181 -7.81 -2.00 -6.66
N ARG A 182 -8.85 -1.28 -7.09
CA ARG A 182 -8.89 -0.60 -8.39
C ARG A 182 -7.79 0.46 -8.49
N GLN A 183 -7.68 1.35 -7.48
CA GLN A 183 -6.68 2.41 -7.45
C GLN A 183 -5.25 1.84 -7.51
N ALA A 184 -5.00 0.72 -6.80
CA ALA A 184 -3.71 0.03 -6.86
C ALA A 184 -3.40 -0.47 -8.28
N LEU A 185 -4.34 -1.16 -8.93
CA LEU A 185 -4.18 -1.69 -10.28
C LEU A 185 -3.92 -0.56 -11.30
N ASP A 186 -4.76 0.49 -11.29
CA ASP A 186 -4.62 1.60 -12.23
C ASP A 186 -3.28 2.34 -12.04
N SER A 187 -2.82 2.45 -10.81
CA SER A 187 -1.53 3.08 -10.49
C SER A 187 -0.34 2.17 -10.85
N TRP A 188 -0.42 0.86 -10.63
CA TRP A 188 0.63 -0.07 -11.03
C TRP A 188 0.80 -0.18 -12.54
N LYS A 189 -0.25 -0.03 -13.33
CA LYS A 189 -0.15 0.05 -14.80
C LYS A 189 0.70 1.24 -15.28
N ILE A 190 0.84 2.28 -14.45
CA ILE A 190 1.67 3.46 -14.76
C ILE A 190 3.07 3.33 -14.16
N ALA A 191 3.17 2.87 -12.92
CA ALA A 191 4.39 2.93 -12.11
C ALA A 191 5.10 1.58 -11.92
N GLY A 192 4.50 0.47 -12.35
CA GLY A 192 5.02 -0.89 -12.19
C GLY A 192 5.46 -1.52 -13.50
N GLY A 193 5.87 -2.77 -13.39
CA GLY A 193 6.06 -3.69 -14.51
C GLY A 193 4.97 -4.76 -14.53
N TRP A 194 5.20 -5.81 -15.32
CA TRP A 194 4.22 -6.88 -15.47
C TRP A 194 3.91 -7.61 -14.14
N LYS A 195 4.89 -7.71 -13.26
CA LYS A 195 4.77 -8.42 -11.98
C LYS A 195 3.88 -7.64 -11.00
N GLU A 196 4.04 -6.32 -10.94
CA GLU A 196 3.18 -5.47 -10.15
C GLU A 196 1.74 -5.43 -10.69
N GLU A 197 1.57 -5.41 -12.02
CA GLU A 197 0.24 -5.46 -12.67
C GLU A 197 -0.44 -6.81 -12.38
N GLU A 198 0.27 -7.91 -12.52
CA GLU A 198 -0.22 -9.27 -12.23
C GLU A 198 -0.70 -9.38 -10.78
N ARG A 199 0.12 -8.99 -9.81
CA ARG A 199 -0.21 -9.02 -8.39
C ARG A 199 -1.37 -8.08 -8.01
N ALA A 200 -1.52 -6.97 -8.73
CA ALA A 200 -2.68 -6.09 -8.56
C ALA A 200 -3.97 -6.70 -9.13
N GLU A 201 -3.92 -7.41 -10.25
CA GLU A 201 -5.06 -8.20 -10.77
C GLU A 201 -5.42 -9.34 -9.80
N TYR A 202 -4.42 -10.04 -9.23
CA TYR A 202 -4.61 -11.04 -8.18
C TYR A 202 -5.32 -10.44 -6.96
N ARG A 203 -4.83 -9.30 -6.42
CA ARG A 203 -5.42 -8.60 -5.28
C ARG A 203 -6.86 -8.19 -5.57
N PHE A 204 -7.14 -7.66 -6.75
CA PHE A 204 -8.47 -7.21 -7.11
C PHE A 204 -9.47 -8.38 -7.21
N ALA A 205 -9.05 -9.53 -7.75
CA ALA A 205 -9.87 -10.75 -7.74
C ALA A 205 -10.18 -11.19 -6.30
N LYS A 206 -9.21 -11.19 -5.39
CA LYS A 206 -9.42 -11.52 -3.97
C LYS A 206 -10.37 -10.53 -3.29
N SER A 207 -10.24 -9.24 -3.57
CA SER A 207 -11.15 -8.22 -3.03
C SER A 207 -12.60 -8.44 -3.51
N TYR A 208 -12.81 -8.84 -4.77
CA TYR A 208 -14.13 -9.21 -5.26
C TYR A 208 -14.68 -10.48 -4.59
N LEU A 209 -13.86 -11.50 -4.37
CA LEU A 209 -14.26 -12.68 -3.60
C LEU A 209 -14.68 -12.30 -2.17
N ALA A 210 -13.89 -11.45 -1.51
CA ALA A 210 -14.19 -10.97 -0.17
C ALA A 210 -15.44 -10.08 -0.11
N ALA A 211 -15.81 -9.44 -1.22
CA ALA A 211 -17.06 -8.68 -1.38
C ALA A 211 -18.26 -9.56 -1.71
N GLY A 212 -18.07 -10.85 -2.05
CA GLY A 212 -19.12 -11.79 -2.45
C GLY A 212 -19.49 -11.70 -3.93
N ASP A 213 -18.61 -11.24 -4.81
CA ASP A 213 -18.80 -11.14 -6.26
C ASP A 213 -17.79 -12.01 -7.01
N ALA A 214 -18.02 -13.32 -7.00
CA ALA A 214 -17.15 -14.27 -7.67
C ALA A 214 -17.16 -14.11 -9.22
N SER A 215 -18.22 -13.55 -9.79
CA SER A 215 -18.29 -13.28 -11.22
C SER A 215 -17.29 -12.20 -11.67
N SER A 216 -17.23 -11.09 -10.93
CA SER A 216 -16.23 -10.04 -11.18
C SER A 216 -14.81 -10.54 -10.87
N ALA A 217 -14.65 -11.34 -9.80
CA ALA A 217 -13.37 -11.96 -9.45
C ALA A 217 -12.80 -12.81 -10.58
N LEU A 218 -13.64 -13.59 -11.30
CA LEU A 218 -13.20 -14.43 -12.43
C LEU A 218 -12.52 -13.59 -13.53
N SER A 219 -13.02 -12.41 -13.80
CA SER A 219 -12.45 -11.52 -14.83
C SER A 219 -11.01 -11.10 -14.49
N HIS A 220 -10.75 -10.76 -13.22
CA HIS A 220 -9.44 -10.36 -12.74
C HIS A 220 -8.50 -11.55 -12.60
N ALA A 221 -8.96 -12.68 -12.06
CA ALA A 221 -8.18 -13.90 -11.96
C ALA A 221 -7.74 -14.44 -13.35
N THR A 222 -8.60 -14.30 -14.35
CA THR A 222 -8.24 -14.67 -15.73
C THR A 222 -7.16 -13.77 -16.31
N ARG A 223 -7.19 -12.45 -16.03
CA ARG A 223 -6.12 -11.53 -16.46
C ARG A 223 -4.80 -11.82 -15.76
N CYS A 224 -4.83 -12.07 -14.45
CA CYS A 224 -3.68 -12.52 -13.67
C CYS A 224 -3.04 -13.77 -14.33
N LEU A 225 -3.81 -14.82 -14.58
CA LEU A 225 -3.33 -16.03 -15.26
C LEU A 225 -2.72 -15.73 -16.65
N ASN A 226 -3.38 -14.90 -17.46
CA ASN A 226 -2.89 -14.57 -18.79
C ASN A 226 -1.55 -13.85 -18.75
N ILE A 227 -1.33 -12.96 -17.76
CA ILE A 227 -0.03 -12.30 -17.55
C ILE A 227 1.02 -13.34 -17.19
N CYS A 228 0.78 -14.21 -16.21
CA CYS A 228 1.72 -15.26 -15.81
C CYS A 228 2.11 -16.18 -16.96
N GLN A 229 1.15 -16.60 -17.80
CA GLN A 229 1.39 -17.46 -18.95
C GLN A 229 2.24 -16.77 -20.01
N ARG A 230 1.98 -15.48 -20.28
CA ARG A 230 2.76 -14.67 -21.23
C ARG A 230 4.19 -14.51 -20.79
N GLU A 231 4.41 -14.23 -19.50
CA GLU A 231 5.73 -13.97 -18.91
C GLU A 231 6.48 -15.25 -18.53
N LYS A 232 5.80 -16.41 -18.53
CA LYS A 232 6.36 -17.75 -18.23
C LYS A 232 7.02 -17.83 -16.83
N ASP A 233 6.38 -17.21 -15.84
CA ASP A 233 6.83 -17.26 -14.45
C ASP A 233 6.05 -18.36 -13.72
N ASP A 234 6.70 -19.51 -13.47
CA ASP A 234 6.08 -20.70 -12.87
C ASP A 234 5.63 -20.45 -11.43
N PHE A 235 6.31 -19.55 -10.71
CA PHE A 235 5.96 -19.21 -9.33
C PHE A 235 4.66 -18.42 -9.26
N GLU A 236 4.53 -17.34 -10.03
CA GLU A 236 3.30 -16.55 -10.08
C GLU A 236 2.15 -17.36 -10.73
N LEU A 237 2.47 -18.25 -11.68
CA LEU A 237 1.49 -19.13 -12.32
C LEU A 237 0.81 -20.08 -11.32
N PHE A 238 1.56 -20.59 -10.32
CA PHE A 238 0.98 -21.41 -9.25
C PHE A 238 -0.11 -20.66 -8.48
N TYR A 239 0.16 -19.41 -8.08
CA TYR A 239 -0.82 -18.57 -7.36
C TYR A 239 -2.02 -18.17 -8.23
N ALA A 240 -1.79 -17.94 -9.52
CA ALA A 240 -2.89 -17.66 -10.45
C ALA A 240 -3.87 -18.83 -10.58
N TYR A 241 -3.37 -20.09 -10.62
CA TYR A 241 -4.22 -21.27 -10.62
C TYR A 241 -4.92 -21.51 -9.29
N GLU A 242 -4.25 -21.26 -8.15
CA GLU A 242 -4.86 -21.32 -6.83
C GLU A 242 -6.02 -20.32 -6.73
N LEU A 243 -5.79 -19.09 -7.15
CA LEU A 243 -6.83 -18.05 -7.20
C LEU A 243 -8.04 -18.47 -8.02
N LEU A 244 -7.82 -19.01 -9.24
CA LEU A 244 -8.90 -19.50 -10.09
C LEU A 244 -9.68 -20.65 -9.45
N ALA A 245 -9.01 -21.56 -8.75
CA ALA A 245 -9.69 -22.63 -8.02
C ALA A 245 -10.64 -22.08 -6.96
N HIS A 246 -10.19 -21.07 -6.20
CA HIS A 246 -11.03 -20.35 -5.21
C HIS A 246 -12.21 -19.64 -5.88
N VAL A 247 -11.99 -18.97 -7.00
CA VAL A 247 -13.06 -18.29 -7.75
C VAL A 247 -14.11 -19.30 -8.24
N TYR A 248 -13.70 -20.41 -8.86
CA TYR A 248 -14.64 -21.42 -9.33
C TYR A 248 -15.41 -22.11 -8.21
N TYR A 249 -14.77 -22.32 -7.06
CA TYR A 249 -15.45 -22.84 -5.87
C TYR A 249 -16.56 -21.89 -5.43
N ASN A 250 -16.29 -20.59 -5.30
CA ASN A 250 -17.29 -19.61 -4.90
C ASN A 250 -18.42 -19.46 -5.93
N LEU A 251 -18.11 -19.48 -7.23
CA LEU A 251 -19.14 -19.46 -8.27
C LEU A 251 -20.05 -20.70 -8.22
N ALA A 252 -19.52 -21.87 -7.86
CA ALA A 252 -20.33 -23.08 -7.69
C ALA A 252 -21.26 -22.96 -6.48
N GLU A 253 -20.79 -22.44 -5.36
CA GLU A 253 -21.61 -22.20 -4.16
C GLU A 253 -22.70 -21.12 -4.42
N GLU A 254 -22.37 -20.03 -5.09
CA GLU A 254 -23.36 -19.00 -5.47
C GLU A 254 -24.49 -19.58 -6.33
N ARG A 255 -24.16 -20.44 -7.32
CA ARG A 255 -25.15 -21.12 -8.17
C ARG A 255 -26.03 -22.08 -7.36
N LYS A 256 -25.45 -22.83 -6.42
CA LYS A 256 -26.19 -23.72 -5.56
C LYS A 256 -27.19 -22.96 -4.69
N HIS A 257 -26.78 -21.87 -4.06
CA HIS A 257 -27.68 -21.01 -3.28
C HIS A 257 -28.77 -20.36 -4.14
N GLY A 258 -28.46 -19.96 -5.38
CA GLY A 258 -29.44 -19.46 -6.34
C GLY A 258 -30.51 -20.52 -6.68
N LEU A 259 -30.07 -21.75 -6.96
CA LEU A 259 -30.98 -22.87 -7.24
C LEU A 259 -31.85 -23.25 -6.03
N ASP A 260 -31.27 -23.25 -4.83
CA ASP A 260 -32.00 -23.52 -3.60
C ASP A 260 -33.08 -22.45 -3.34
N SER A 261 -32.79 -21.17 -3.59
CA SER A 261 -33.75 -20.07 -3.44
C SER A 261 -34.87 -20.13 -4.52
N GLU A 262 -34.56 -20.48 -5.76
CA GLU A 262 -35.56 -20.68 -6.83
C GLU A 262 -36.46 -21.89 -6.52
N LEU A 263 -35.91 -22.96 -5.98
CA LEU A 263 -36.70 -24.14 -5.57
C LEU A 263 -37.63 -23.81 -4.41
N VAL A 264 -37.19 -23.04 -3.41
CA VAL A 264 -38.02 -22.58 -2.30
C VAL A 264 -39.17 -21.71 -2.82
N GLN A 265 -38.85 -20.72 -3.67
CA GLN A 265 -39.85 -19.84 -4.27
C GLN A 265 -40.85 -20.60 -5.14
N TYR A 266 -40.40 -21.61 -5.90
CA TYR A 266 -41.25 -22.48 -6.70
C TYR A 266 -42.16 -23.34 -5.82
N CYS A 267 -41.70 -23.84 -4.69
CA CYS A 267 -42.49 -24.59 -3.73
C CYS A 267 -43.57 -23.69 -3.06
N GLU A 268 -43.24 -22.46 -2.69
CA GLU A 268 -44.18 -21.50 -2.10
C GLU A 268 -45.31 -21.15 -3.06
N TYR A 269 -45.03 -20.95 -4.36
CA TYR A 269 -46.06 -20.69 -5.39
C TYR A 269 -47.00 -21.86 -5.67
N ARG A 270 -46.62 -23.07 -5.35
CA ARG A 270 -47.42 -24.27 -5.65
C ARG A 270 -48.39 -24.68 -4.54
N TRP A 271 -48.29 -24.06 -3.37
CA TRP A 271 -49.10 -24.33 -2.18
C TRP A 271 -50.07 -23.19 -1.83
N MET A 272 -50.13 -22.13 -2.65
CA MET A 272 -51.16 -21.12 -2.63
C MET A 272 -52.22 -21.39 -3.75
#